data_1663ef896d1df965eb8371889a3490e2
#
_entry.id   1663ef896d1df965eb8371889a3490e2
#
_cell.length_a   1.000
_cell.length_b   1.000
_cell.length_c   1.000
_cell.angle_alpha   90.00
_cell.angle_beta   90.00
_cell.angle_gamma   90.00
#
_symmetry.space_group_name_H-M   'P 1'
#
loop_
_entity.id
_entity.type
_entity.pdbx_description
1 polymer ?
#
loop_
_entity_poly.entity_id
_entity_poly.type
_entity_poly.pdbx_seq_one_letter_code
_entity_poly.pdbx_strand_id
1 'polypeptide(L)'
;MAHTDRDVFDKAGQYNLEELTILSYVHDSEEGLPVSIDIKGVMLNFEIAEDVFSNNIVGSVIVYDMQDIRTILPITGLERLALKFNSPGTPGYDFSEENGIPLQIYKVDKVKIDPQQEKAQFYQIFFCSPEMYNNKITRISKAYAGPVENGINDIIRNYLKSEKPFYFEPTATNPKIVIPNLHPYEAIRLLAKSAVPSKFPENAGYVFYETSQGFYFRSFASMMAVGGLGASVPPKWRFQKMINAITENAKQPEIKDVERRLSSVIRYEYGKPVDALENITQGFYANKVVSHDAFNKTITTSNFDYIEKGKLQPHTEMSQEAGLLYPEKVEYSDTRKPLNEMFDSKLMVKADTKKIHNDYEDNAVGGLGARTNQLAGFRNHNLSLLVYGNTLLNAGDIITFTTPVLRPGEDGDDNINPYTSGRYVIMAMKHTVNTEAQRHEMVLKCYKDSVRSAYPTEEEALSNIGKADIKDYDIYEEQLKEFGGGVDF
;
A
#
# COMPACT_ATOMS: atom_id res chain seq x y z
N MET A 1 -18.60 -24.89 -30.36
CA MET A 1 -17.54 -23.91 -30.10
C MET A 1 -16.77 -24.44 -28.90
N ALA A 2 -15.50 -24.72 -29.05
CA ALA A 2 -14.69 -25.33 -28.00
C ALA A 2 -14.51 -24.32 -26.86
N HIS A 3 -14.90 -24.69 -25.65
CA HIS A 3 -14.46 -24.03 -24.42
C HIS A 3 -12.94 -24.18 -24.36
N THR A 4 -12.23 -23.15 -24.72
CA THR A 4 -10.81 -23.05 -24.41
C THR A 4 -10.71 -22.86 -22.90
N ASP A 5 -10.04 -23.81 -22.23
CA ASP A 5 -9.64 -23.72 -20.82
C ASP A 5 -8.85 -22.41 -20.62
N ARG A 6 -9.54 -21.34 -20.21
CA ARG A 6 -8.95 -20.03 -19.93
C ARG A 6 -8.38 -19.93 -18.50
N ASP A 7 -8.26 -21.04 -17.81
CA ASP A 7 -7.89 -21.09 -16.39
C ASP A 7 -6.38 -21.29 -16.16
N VAL A 8 -5.60 -21.37 -17.23
CA VAL A 8 -4.15 -21.60 -17.15
C VAL A 8 -3.40 -20.42 -17.80
N PHE A 9 -2.36 -19.95 -17.14
CA PHE A 9 -1.47 -18.94 -17.71
C PHE A 9 -0.65 -19.53 -18.88
N ASP A 10 -0.86 -19.02 -20.08
CA ASP A 10 -0.02 -19.30 -21.24
C ASP A 10 1.22 -18.38 -21.27
N LYS A 11 1.07 -17.14 -20.77
CA LYS A 11 2.12 -16.13 -20.74
C LYS A 11 2.03 -15.32 -19.44
N ALA A 12 3.17 -14.91 -18.90
CA ALA A 12 3.21 -13.96 -17.80
C ALA A 12 2.64 -12.60 -18.24
N GLY A 13 1.77 -12.01 -17.43
CA GLY A 13 1.06 -10.78 -17.75
C GLY A 13 -0.19 -10.97 -18.60
N GLN A 14 -0.66 -12.21 -18.77
CA GLN A 14 -1.95 -12.49 -19.41
C GLN A 14 -3.10 -12.00 -18.52
N TYR A 15 -4.15 -11.52 -19.12
CA TYR A 15 -5.36 -11.06 -18.45
C TYR A 15 -6.61 -11.40 -19.25
N ASN A 16 -7.73 -11.49 -18.57
CA ASN A 16 -9.05 -11.59 -19.16
C ASN A 16 -9.83 -10.32 -18.77
N LEU A 17 -10.27 -9.54 -19.78
CA LEU A 17 -11.16 -8.41 -19.59
C LEU A 17 -12.55 -8.83 -20.10
N GLU A 18 -13.41 -9.23 -19.17
CA GLU A 18 -14.73 -9.74 -19.49
C GLU A 18 -15.70 -8.60 -19.80
N GLU A 19 -15.68 -7.54 -18.97
CA GLU A 19 -16.58 -6.40 -19.08
C GLU A 19 -15.84 -5.08 -18.91
N LEU A 20 -16.15 -4.10 -19.75
CA LEU A 20 -15.79 -2.70 -19.60
C LEU A 20 -16.83 -1.83 -20.29
N THR A 21 -17.89 -1.48 -19.56
CA THR A 21 -19.11 -0.87 -20.10
C THR A 21 -19.47 0.40 -19.33
N ILE A 22 -19.76 1.48 -20.05
CA ILE A 22 -20.30 2.71 -19.44
C ILE A 22 -21.82 2.54 -19.36
N LEU A 23 -22.37 2.76 -18.16
CA LEU A 23 -23.80 2.68 -17.86
C LEU A 23 -24.32 4.09 -17.57
N SER A 24 -25.27 4.58 -18.36
CA SER A 24 -25.93 5.87 -18.12
C SER A 24 -27.37 5.68 -17.69
N TYR A 25 -27.72 6.32 -16.59
CA TYR A 25 -29.08 6.34 -16.02
C TYR A 25 -29.82 7.64 -16.32
N VAL A 26 -29.24 8.54 -17.12
CA VAL A 26 -29.79 9.87 -17.43
C VAL A 26 -30.89 9.79 -18.51
N HIS A 27 -30.90 8.76 -19.30
CA HIS A 27 -31.93 8.53 -20.30
C HIS A 27 -32.96 7.56 -19.78
N ASP A 28 -34.19 8.03 -19.55
CA ASP A 28 -35.34 7.20 -19.25
C ASP A 28 -35.57 6.20 -20.39
N SER A 29 -35.09 4.97 -20.20
CA SER A 29 -35.64 3.88 -20.97
C SER A 29 -37.01 3.54 -20.41
N GLU A 30 -37.99 3.26 -21.27
CA GLU A 30 -39.36 2.86 -20.85
C GLU A 30 -39.35 1.65 -19.88
N GLU A 31 -38.23 0.90 -19.82
CA GLU A 31 -38.01 -0.26 -18.95
C GLU A 31 -37.16 0.04 -17.71
N GLY A 32 -36.70 1.29 -17.49
CA GLY A 32 -35.84 1.65 -16.35
C GLY A 32 -34.42 1.06 -16.39
N LEU A 33 -33.99 0.46 -17.52
CA LEU A 33 -32.67 -0.09 -17.70
C LEU A 33 -31.69 1.00 -18.17
N PRO A 34 -30.43 0.98 -17.71
CA PRO A 34 -29.44 1.95 -18.14
C PRO A 34 -29.09 1.78 -19.63
N VAL A 35 -28.84 2.89 -20.31
CA VAL A 35 -28.21 2.84 -21.63
C VAL A 35 -26.75 2.47 -21.45
N SER A 36 -26.27 1.44 -22.14
CA SER A 36 -24.92 0.91 -21.98
C SER A 36 -24.11 1.00 -23.27
N ILE A 37 -22.82 1.33 -23.11
CA ILE A 37 -21.85 1.32 -24.21
C ILE A 37 -20.62 0.52 -23.80
N ASP A 38 -20.31 -0.55 -24.53
CA ASP A 38 -19.07 -1.31 -24.37
C ASP A 38 -17.90 -0.52 -24.97
N ILE A 39 -16.90 -0.21 -24.14
CA ILE A 39 -15.71 0.55 -24.53
C ILE A 39 -14.45 -0.32 -24.62
N LYS A 40 -14.54 -1.65 -24.51
CA LYS A 40 -13.39 -2.56 -24.63
C LYS A 40 -12.62 -2.36 -25.94
N GLY A 41 -13.35 -2.16 -27.04
CA GLY A 41 -12.76 -2.02 -28.37
C GLY A 41 -12.02 -0.71 -28.63
N VAL A 42 -12.28 0.31 -27.83
CA VAL A 42 -11.68 1.67 -27.94
C VAL A 42 -10.76 2.01 -26.77
N MET A 43 -10.59 1.10 -25.81
CA MET A 43 -9.68 1.25 -24.68
C MET A 43 -8.23 1.05 -25.13
N LEU A 44 -7.34 1.98 -24.79
CA LEU A 44 -5.90 1.85 -24.96
C LEU A 44 -5.21 1.32 -23.70
N ASN A 45 -5.60 1.86 -22.57
CA ASN A 45 -5.01 1.52 -21.28
C ASN A 45 -6.04 1.69 -20.18
N PHE A 46 -6.01 0.80 -19.21
CA PHE A 46 -6.77 1.02 -17.98
C PHE A 46 -5.88 0.78 -16.76
N GLU A 47 -6.13 1.56 -15.72
CA GLU A 47 -5.43 1.48 -14.45
C GLU A 47 -6.44 1.39 -13.32
N ILE A 48 -6.15 0.53 -12.32
CA ILE A 48 -6.89 0.44 -11.08
C ILE A 48 -5.91 0.35 -9.91
N ALA A 49 -6.16 1.07 -8.84
CA ALA A 49 -5.25 1.17 -7.70
C ALA A 49 -5.94 0.96 -6.37
N GLU A 50 -5.24 0.24 -5.50
CA GLU A 50 -5.53 0.07 -4.09
C GLU A 50 -4.41 0.69 -3.25
N ASP A 51 -4.76 1.30 -2.12
CA ASP A 51 -3.79 1.92 -1.21
C ASP A 51 -4.30 1.85 0.23
N VAL A 52 -3.47 1.33 1.12
CA VAL A 52 -3.78 1.21 2.56
C VAL A 52 -4.12 2.56 3.21
N PHE A 53 -3.60 3.66 2.66
CA PHE A 53 -3.91 5.01 3.13
C PHE A 53 -5.07 5.68 2.39
N SER A 54 -5.63 5.03 1.37
CA SER A 54 -6.83 5.47 0.66
C SER A 54 -8.05 4.67 1.11
N ASN A 55 -9.16 5.35 1.27
CA ASN A 55 -10.40 4.69 1.71
C ASN A 55 -11.15 4.00 0.57
N ASN A 56 -10.71 4.21 -0.68
CA ASN A 56 -11.42 3.73 -1.88
C ASN A 56 -10.47 3.22 -2.94
N ILE A 57 -10.97 2.29 -3.74
CA ILE A 57 -10.40 1.96 -5.04
C ILE A 57 -10.62 3.13 -5.99
N VAL A 58 -9.59 3.46 -6.75
CA VAL A 58 -9.62 4.48 -7.79
C VAL A 58 -8.97 3.94 -9.06
N GLY A 59 -9.37 4.48 -10.19
CA GLY A 59 -8.75 4.10 -11.44
C GLY A 59 -9.05 5.06 -12.58
N SER A 60 -8.51 4.73 -13.75
CA SER A 60 -8.75 5.48 -14.97
C SER A 60 -8.66 4.60 -16.22
N VAL A 61 -9.40 4.98 -17.24
CA VAL A 61 -9.38 4.36 -18.57
C VAL A 61 -8.98 5.43 -19.58
N ILE A 62 -8.02 5.12 -20.44
CA ILE A 62 -7.68 5.94 -21.61
C ILE A 62 -8.41 5.36 -22.81
N VAL A 63 -9.21 6.18 -23.45
CA VAL A 63 -10.06 5.81 -24.59
C VAL A 63 -9.55 6.52 -25.84
N TYR A 64 -9.46 5.78 -26.94
CA TYR A 64 -9.28 6.29 -28.29
C TYR A 64 -10.59 6.18 -29.05
N ASP A 65 -11.33 7.28 -29.12
CA ASP A 65 -12.69 7.34 -29.60
C ASP A 65 -12.73 7.85 -31.05
N MET A 66 -13.10 6.95 -31.96
CA MET A 66 -13.37 7.26 -33.38
C MET A 66 -14.86 7.24 -33.70
N GLN A 67 -15.73 6.89 -32.74
CA GLN A 67 -17.17 6.73 -32.90
C GLN A 67 -17.95 7.90 -32.32
N ASP A 68 -17.25 8.88 -31.74
CA ASP A 68 -17.85 10.03 -31.05
C ASP A 68 -18.80 9.63 -29.90
N ILE A 69 -18.34 8.68 -29.11
CA ILE A 69 -19.08 8.11 -27.95
C ILE A 69 -19.58 9.24 -27.04
N ARG A 70 -18.76 10.29 -26.82
CA ARG A 70 -19.14 11.42 -25.95
C ARG A 70 -20.31 12.24 -26.48
N THR A 71 -20.55 12.26 -27.77
CA THR A 71 -21.73 12.90 -28.37
C THR A 71 -22.94 11.98 -28.33
N ILE A 72 -22.71 10.67 -28.53
CA ILE A 72 -23.77 9.65 -28.47
C ILE A 72 -24.28 9.48 -27.04
N LEU A 73 -23.36 9.36 -26.08
CA LEU A 73 -23.64 9.27 -24.66
C LEU A 73 -22.84 10.32 -23.90
N PRO A 74 -23.42 11.50 -23.66
CA PRO A 74 -22.73 12.55 -22.90
C PRO A 74 -22.32 12.08 -21.51
N ILE A 75 -21.01 12.06 -21.25
CA ILE A 75 -20.47 11.67 -19.94
C ILE A 75 -20.42 12.90 -19.05
N THR A 76 -21.30 12.96 -18.07
CA THR A 76 -21.50 14.11 -17.15
C THR A 76 -20.85 13.90 -15.79
N GLY A 77 -20.39 12.67 -15.48
CA GLY A 77 -19.85 12.28 -14.18
C GLY A 77 -20.91 11.63 -13.26
N LEU A 78 -22.09 11.31 -13.79
CA LEU A 78 -23.15 10.57 -13.08
C LEU A 78 -23.22 9.12 -13.55
N GLU A 79 -22.55 8.81 -14.64
CA GLU A 79 -22.50 7.49 -15.25
C GLU A 79 -21.69 6.52 -14.36
N ARG A 80 -21.99 5.24 -14.51
CA ARG A 80 -21.24 4.18 -13.86
C ARG A 80 -20.40 3.41 -14.87
N LEU A 81 -19.37 2.76 -14.38
CA LEU A 81 -18.48 1.90 -15.15
C LEU A 81 -18.61 0.47 -14.62
N ALA A 82 -19.17 -0.42 -15.40
CA ALA A 82 -19.09 -1.85 -15.15
C ALA A 82 -17.72 -2.35 -15.64
N LEU A 83 -16.99 -2.99 -14.74
CA LEU A 83 -15.65 -3.51 -14.98
C LEU A 83 -15.51 -4.91 -14.41
N LYS A 84 -15.12 -5.86 -15.25
CA LYS A 84 -14.75 -7.20 -14.79
C LYS A 84 -13.49 -7.66 -15.48
N PHE A 85 -12.43 -7.84 -14.69
CA PHE A 85 -11.16 -8.35 -15.19
C PHE A 85 -10.46 -9.21 -14.17
N ASN A 86 -9.69 -10.18 -14.64
CA ASN A 86 -8.90 -11.07 -13.81
C ASN A 86 -7.61 -11.51 -14.50
N SER A 87 -6.69 -12.04 -13.72
CA SER A 87 -5.64 -12.90 -14.22
C SER A 87 -6.20 -14.32 -14.37
N PRO A 88 -5.75 -15.12 -15.34
CA PRO A 88 -6.25 -16.49 -15.53
C PRO A 88 -6.27 -17.31 -14.23
N GLY A 89 -7.36 -18.02 -13.97
CA GLY A 89 -7.52 -18.84 -12.77
C GLY A 89 -7.68 -18.08 -11.45
N THR A 90 -7.96 -16.77 -11.48
CA THR A 90 -8.15 -15.96 -10.27
C THR A 90 -9.49 -15.22 -10.28
N PRO A 91 -10.09 -14.91 -9.11
CA PRO A 91 -11.37 -14.21 -9.05
C PRO A 91 -11.29 -12.78 -9.61
N GLY A 92 -10.16 -12.09 -9.45
CA GLY A 92 -9.94 -10.74 -9.96
C GLY A 92 -10.82 -9.66 -9.36
N TYR A 93 -11.08 -8.63 -10.18
CA TYR A 93 -11.94 -7.50 -9.88
C TYR A 93 -13.28 -7.68 -10.59
N ASP A 94 -14.35 -7.69 -9.83
CA ASP A 94 -15.71 -7.82 -10.35
C ASP A 94 -16.57 -6.66 -9.85
N PHE A 95 -16.70 -5.65 -10.69
CA PHE A 95 -17.59 -4.50 -10.55
C PHE A 95 -18.63 -4.49 -11.67
N SER A 96 -19.09 -5.68 -12.08
CA SER A 96 -20.10 -5.85 -13.10
C SER A 96 -21.47 -5.37 -12.62
N GLU A 97 -22.37 -5.17 -13.56
CA GLU A 97 -23.76 -4.87 -13.26
C GLU A 97 -24.46 -6.06 -12.58
N GLU A 98 -24.05 -7.27 -12.88
CA GLU A 98 -24.56 -8.51 -12.33
C GLU A 98 -24.33 -8.60 -10.80
N ASN A 99 -23.19 -8.13 -10.31
CA ASN A 99 -22.87 -8.04 -8.87
C ASN A 99 -23.43 -6.79 -8.18
N GLY A 100 -24.06 -5.90 -8.91
CA GLY A 100 -24.74 -4.71 -8.38
C GLY A 100 -23.84 -3.62 -7.83
N ILE A 101 -22.51 -3.65 -8.11
CA ILE A 101 -21.53 -2.70 -7.56
C ILE A 101 -20.68 -2.04 -8.68
N PRO A 102 -21.26 -1.47 -9.75
CA PRO A 102 -20.48 -0.75 -10.74
C PRO A 102 -19.76 0.47 -10.13
N LEU A 103 -18.58 0.75 -10.65
CA LEU A 103 -17.77 1.91 -10.25
C LEU A 103 -18.43 3.22 -10.70
N GLN A 104 -18.13 4.30 -9.98
CA GLN A 104 -18.67 5.63 -10.31
C GLN A 104 -17.68 6.42 -11.14
N ILE A 105 -18.08 6.86 -12.33
CA ILE A 105 -17.33 7.84 -13.11
C ILE A 105 -17.51 9.21 -12.43
N TYR A 106 -16.42 9.94 -12.23
CA TYR A 106 -16.47 11.26 -11.60
C TYR A 106 -15.75 12.36 -12.38
N LYS A 107 -14.95 12.00 -13.37
CA LYS A 107 -14.19 12.99 -14.14
C LYS A 107 -13.80 12.45 -15.51
N VAL A 108 -13.87 13.30 -16.52
CA VAL A 108 -13.23 13.11 -17.83
C VAL A 108 -12.22 14.23 -18.04
N ASP A 109 -11.02 13.90 -18.46
CA ASP A 109 -9.90 14.85 -18.61
C ASP A 109 -9.04 14.53 -19.83
N LYS A 110 -8.07 15.39 -20.11
CA LYS A 110 -7.07 15.21 -21.17
C LYS A 110 -7.66 14.96 -22.57
N VAL A 111 -8.78 15.61 -22.85
CA VAL A 111 -9.41 15.49 -24.18
C VAL A 111 -8.49 16.12 -25.21
N LYS A 112 -8.06 15.33 -26.21
CA LYS A 112 -7.20 15.76 -27.32
C LYS A 112 -7.73 15.17 -28.60
N ILE A 113 -7.80 16.00 -29.66
CA ILE A 113 -8.09 15.54 -31.00
C ILE A 113 -6.80 14.97 -31.59
N ASP A 114 -6.89 13.85 -32.30
CA ASP A 114 -5.75 13.24 -32.97
C ASP A 114 -5.30 14.18 -34.12
N PRO A 115 -4.04 14.65 -34.11
CA PRO A 115 -3.54 15.55 -35.18
C PRO A 115 -3.50 14.89 -36.57
N GLN A 116 -3.48 13.54 -36.60
CA GLN A 116 -3.43 12.78 -37.86
C GLN A 116 -4.82 12.37 -38.38
N GLN A 117 -5.78 12.26 -37.44
CA GLN A 117 -7.16 11.88 -37.75
C GLN A 117 -8.12 12.86 -37.08
N GLU A 118 -8.55 13.89 -37.78
CA GLU A 118 -9.46 14.93 -37.26
C GLU A 118 -10.80 14.42 -36.67
N LYS A 119 -11.12 13.14 -36.89
CA LYS A 119 -12.34 12.48 -36.41
C LYS A 119 -12.11 11.61 -35.17
N ALA A 120 -10.88 11.52 -34.69
CA ALA A 120 -10.54 10.71 -33.52
C ALA A 120 -10.13 11.60 -32.34
N GLN A 121 -10.53 11.22 -31.15
CA GLN A 121 -10.19 11.92 -29.93
C GLN A 121 -9.68 10.95 -28.86
N PHE A 122 -8.69 11.43 -28.09
CA PHE A 122 -8.22 10.75 -26.89
C PHE A 122 -8.81 11.45 -25.68
N TYR A 123 -9.25 10.67 -24.69
CA TYR A 123 -9.62 11.20 -23.38
C TYR A 123 -9.41 10.16 -22.29
N GLN A 124 -9.33 10.64 -21.06
CA GLN A 124 -9.16 9.80 -19.89
C GLN A 124 -10.38 9.92 -18.99
N ILE A 125 -11.01 8.78 -18.72
CA ILE A 125 -12.14 8.66 -17.80
C ILE A 125 -11.59 8.23 -16.45
N PHE A 126 -11.92 8.95 -15.38
CA PHE A 126 -11.57 8.61 -14.01
C PHE A 126 -12.78 8.05 -13.28
N PHE A 127 -12.54 6.99 -12.53
CA PHE A 127 -13.58 6.32 -11.76
C PHE A 127 -13.11 5.99 -10.35
N CYS A 128 -14.06 5.75 -9.45
CA CYS A 128 -13.83 5.33 -8.07
C CYS A 128 -14.95 4.43 -7.59
N SER A 129 -14.77 3.82 -6.43
CA SER A 129 -15.85 3.08 -5.76
C SER A 129 -17.03 4.00 -5.45
N PRO A 130 -18.28 3.53 -5.58
CA PRO A 130 -19.49 4.34 -5.37
C PRO A 130 -19.58 4.92 -3.94
N GLU A 131 -18.97 4.29 -2.95
CA GLU A 131 -18.91 4.78 -1.58
C GLU A 131 -18.18 6.12 -1.45
N MET A 132 -17.24 6.41 -2.36
CA MET A 132 -16.61 7.74 -2.41
C MET A 132 -17.63 8.84 -2.71
N TYR A 133 -18.57 8.56 -3.58
CA TYR A 133 -19.66 9.48 -3.91
C TYR A 133 -20.58 9.67 -2.69
N ASN A 134 -21.02 8.55 -2.09
CA ASN A 134 -21.85 8.58 -0.89
C ASN A 134 -21.18 9.32 0.27
N ASN A 135 -19.86 9.16 0.43
CA ASN A 135 -19.09 9.91 1.42
C ASN A 135 -19.18 11.43 1.20
N LYS A 136 -19.17 11.90 -0.05
CA LYS A 136 -19.19 13.34 -0.34
C LYS A 136 -20.55 14.00 -0.08
N ILE A 137 -21.63 13.26 -0.27
CA ILE A 137 -23.01 13.79 -0.12
C ILE A 137 -23.58 13.58 1.28
N THR A 138 -22.93 12.78 2.14
CA THR A 138 -23.46 12.41 3.46
C THR A 138 -22.65 13.04 4.59
N ARG A 139 -23.33 13.42 5.69
CA ARG A 139 -22.70 13.87 6.92
C ARG A 139 -23.29 13.15 8.13
N ILE A 140 -22.46 12.94 9.14
CA ILE A 140 -22.78 12.18 10.35
C ILE A 140 -22.70 13.10 11.56
N SER A 141 -23.80 13.15 12.32
CA SER A 141 -23.88 13.74 13.66
C SER A 141 -24.46 12.68 14.59
N LYS A 142 -23.61 11.84 15.17
CA LYS A 142 -24.02 10.69 16.00
C LYS A 142 -22.99 10.40 17.07
N ALA A 143 -23.46 9.96 18.24
CA ALA A 143 -22.60 9.43 19.29
C ALA A 143 -22.43 7.92 19.11
N TYR A 144 -21.19 7.48 19.24
CA TYR A 144 -20.83 6.07 19.25
C TYR A 144 -20.25 5.68 20.61
N ALA A 145 -20.65 4.52 21.10
CA ALA A 145 -20.13 3.93 22.32
C ALA A 145 -19.89 2.41 22.08
N GLY A 146 -18.86 1.87 22.71
CA GLY A 146 -18.48 0.47 22.53
C GLY A 146 -17.31 0.25 21.55
N PRO A 147 -17.09 -0.99 21.09
CA PRO A 147 -15.99 -1.32 20.18
C PRO A 147 -15.99 -0.47 18.92
N VAL A 148 -14.81 0.00 18.51
CA VAL A 148 -14.67 0.94 17.39
C VAL A 148 -15.17 0.32 16.07
N GLU A 149 -14.91 -0.96 15.86
CA GLU A 149 -15.34 -1.70 14.66
C GLU A 149 -16.86 -1.70 14.48
N ASN A 150 -17.65 -1.69 15.56
CA ASN A 150 -19.10 -1.62 15.47
C ASN A 150 -19.56 -0.27 14.94
N GLY A 151 -18.92 0.81 15.39
CA GLY A 151 -19.19 2.18 14.89
C GLY A 151 -18.84 2.31 13.41
N ILE A 152 -17.73 1.72 12.98
CA ILE A 152 -17.29 1.72 11.58
C ILE A 152 -18.27 0.90 10.72
N ASN A 153 -18.68 -0.26 11.18
CA ASN A 153 -19.67 -1.08 10.45
C ASN A 153 -21.01 -0.33 10.28
N ASP A 154 -21.49 0.36 11.32
CA ASP A 154 -22.68 1.21 11.21
C ASP A 154 -22.51 2.31 10.14
N ILE A 155 -21.32 2.93 10.08
CA ILE A 155 -21.02 3.95 9.06
C ILE A 155 -21.02 3.34 7.65
N ILE A 156 -20.42 2.18 7.46
CA ILE A 156 -20.37 1.49 6.16
C ILE A 156 -21.79 1.15 5.68
N ARG A 157 -22.62 0.54 6.55
CA ARG A 157 -23.94 0.05 6.18
C ARG A 157 -24.96 1.18 6.02
N ASN A 158 -25.02 2.12 6.95
CA ASN A 158 -26.09 3.09 7.03
C ASN A 158 -25.79 4.42 6.31
N TYR A 159 -24.52 4.81 6.22
CA TYR A 159 -24.13 6.11 5.65
C TYR A 159 -23.42 5.97 4.30
N LEU A 160 -22.49 5.03 4.16
CA LEU A 160 -21.87 4.71 2.86
C LEU A 160 -22.77 3.81 2.01
N LYS A 161 -23.79 3.16 2.62
CA LYS A 161 -24.74 2.25 1.98
C LYS A 161 -24.06 1.15 1.18
N SER A 162 -22.98 0.61 1.72
CA SER A 162 -22.21 -0.46 1.08
C SER A 162 -22.56 -1.81 1.69
N GLU A 163 -22.74 -2.80 0.82
CA GLU A 163 -22.95 -4.20 1.18
C GLU A 163 -21.65 -5.02 1.09
N LYS A 164 -20.55 -4.42 0.66
CA LYS A 164 -19.25 -5.07 0.56
C LYS A 164 -18.84 -5.73 1.87
N PRO A 165 -18.11 -6.86 1.84
CA PRO A 165 -17.56 -7.48 3.03
C PRO A 165 -16.73 -6.48 3.86
N PHE A 166 -16.83 -6.60 5.18
CA PHE A 166 -16.05 -5.79 6.11
C PHE A 166 -15.21 -6.71 7.00
N TYR A 167 -13.91 -6.62 6.82
CA TYR A 167 -12.91 -7.38 7.58
C TYR A 167 -12.25 -6.46 8.60
N PHE A 168 -12.25 -6.84 9.86
CA PHE A 168 -11.72 -6.00 10.91
C PHE A 168 -10.88 -6.76 11.94
N GLU A 169 -9.92 -6.07 12.52
CA GLU A 169 -9.18 -6.51 13.69
C GLU A 169 -9.89 -5.98 14.94
N PRO A 170 -10.21 -6.85 15.92
CA PRO A 170 -10.88 -6.42 17.14
C PRO A 170 -10.09 -5.38 17.94
N THR A 171 -10.82 -4.37 18.43
CA THR A 171 -10.23 -3.31 19.27
C THR A 171 -10.41 -3.62 20.75
N ALA A 172 -9.40 -3.26 21.57
CA ALA A 172 -9.45 -3.36 23.03
C ALA A 172 -10.19 -2.20 23.69
N THR A 173 -10.41 -1.11 22.95
CA THR A 173 -10.98 0.13 23.50
C THR A 173 -12.46 0.25 23.21
N ASN A 174 -13.22 0.78 24.20
CA ASN A 174 -14.63 1.07 24.10
C ASN A 174 -14.87 2.59 24.27
N PRO A 175 -14.45 3.41 23.29
CA PRO A 175 -14.58 4.85 23.41
C PRO A 175 -16.03 5.32 23.31
N LYS A 176 -16.32 6.43 23.98
CA LYS A 176 -17.57 7.20 23.81
C LYS A 176 -17.24 8.45 23.00
N ILE A 177 -17.55 8.46 21.72
CA ILE A 177 -17.18 9.53 20.80
C ILE A 177 -18.42 10.11 20.14
N VAL A 178 -18.50 11.44 20.12
CA VAL A 178 -19.50 12.17 19.35
C VAL A 178 -18.88 12.62 18.04
N ILE A 179 -19.48 12.22 16.94
CA ILE A 179 -19.08 12.66 15.60
C ILE A 179 -19.72 14.03 15.32
N PRO A 180 -18.92 15.10 15.14
CA PRO A 180 -19.44 16.46 15.00
C PRO A 180 -19.66 16.82 13.52
N ASN A 181 -20.73 16.33 12.90
CA ASN A 181 -21.10 16.65 11.51
C ASN A 181 -19.98 16.45 10.49
N LEU A 182 -19.31 15.29 10.54
CA LEU A 182 -18.23 14.91 9.64
C LEU A 182 -18.72 14.07 8.46
N HIS A 183 -17.95 14.04 7.38
CA HIS A 183 -18.15 13.05 6.33
C HIS A 183 -17.81 11.62 6.83
N PRO A 184 -18.43 10.56 6.28
CA PRO A 184 -18.22 9.19 6.75
C PRO A 184 -16.76 8.77 6.91
N TYR A 185 -15.88 9.02 5.95
CA TYR A 185 -14.47 8.67 6.07
C TYR A 185 -13.70 9.51 7.10
N GLU A 186 -14.09 10.76 7.30
CA GLU A 186 -13.54 11.59 8.38
C GLU A 186 -13.99 11.06 9.75
N ALA A 187 -15.23 10.60 9.85
CA ALA A 187 -15.77 9.97 11.05
C ALA A 187 -15.06 8.66 11.36
N ILE A 188 -14.83 7.79 10.37
CA ILE A 188 -14.03 6.56 10.51
C ILE A 188 -12.61 6.90 10.97
N ARG A 189 -11.96 7.92 10.38
CA ARG A 189 -10.63 8.37 10.80
C ARG A 189 -10.61 8.88 12.23
N LEU A 190 -11.66 9.56 12.66
CA LEU A 190 -11.80 10.00 14.07
C LEU A 190 -11.91 8.81 15.02
N LEU A 191 -12.73 7.81 14.68
CA LEU A 191 -12.87 6.57 15.44
C LEU A 191 -11.55 5.78 15.47
N ALA A 192 -10.85 5.65 14.34
CA ALA A 192 -9.58 4.94 14.23
C ALA A 192 -8.47 5.54 15.11
N LYS A 193 -8.52 6.85 15.41
CA LYS A 193 -7.55 7.48 16.31
C LYS A 193 -7.64 7.00 17.76
N SER A 194 -8.78 6.47 18.17
CA SER A 194 -8.99 5.93 19.53
C SER A 194 -8.87 4.41 19.57
N ALA A 195 -8.72 3.75 18.44
CA ALA A 195 -8.58 2.31 18.33
C ALA A 195 -7.20 1.83 18.80
N VAL A 196 -7.20 0.80 19.65
CA VAL A 196 -6.01 0.08 20.08
C VAL A 196 -6.25 -1.42 19.83
N PRO A 197 -5.30 -2.12 19.18
CA PRO A 197 -5.45 -3.55 18.90
C PRO A 197 -5.55 -4.38 20.17
N SER A 198 -6.46 -5.35 20.19
CA SER A 198 -6.57 -6.28 21.33
C SER A 198 -5.35 -7.18 21.47
N LYS A 199 -4.73 -7.59 20.34
CA LYS A 199 -3.56 -8.46 20.32
C LYS A 199 -2.24 -7.72 20.54
N PHE A 200 -2.18 -6.45 20.17
CA PHE A 200 -0.97 -5.63 20.17
C PHE A 200 -1.22 -4.29 20.86
N PRO A 201 -1.44 -4.26 22.20
CA PRO A 201 -1.89 -3.06 22.90
C PRO A 201 -0.88 -1.91 22.90
N GLU A 202 0.39 -2.16 22.64
CA GLU A 202 1.43 -1.12 22.49
C GLU A 202 1.37 -0.40 21.13
N ASN A 203 0.51 -0.85 20.20
CA ASN A 203 0.32 -0.28 18.88
C ASN A 203 -1.01 0.45 18.78
N ALA A 204 -1.05 1.55 18.05
CA ALA A 204 -2.25 2.38 17.89
C ALA A 204 -2.47 2.85 16.44
N GLY A 205 -1.93 2.16 15.48
CA GLY A 205 -1.96 2.56 14.08
C GLY A 205 -3.02 1.83 13.28
N TYR A 206 -4.31 2.11 13.46
CA TYR A 206 -5.36 1.56 12.59
C TYR A 206 -5.49 2.34 11.29
N VAL A 207 -5.74 1.61 10.21
CA VAL A 207 -6.12 2.12 8.90
C VAL A 207 -7.41 1.49 8.41
N PHE A 208 -8.13 2.25 7.60
CA PHE A 208 -9.34 1.80 6.92
C PHE A 208 -9.14 1.99 5.42
N TYR A 209 -9.26 0.92 4.66
CA TYR A 209 -9.02 0.92 3.22
C TYR A 209 -9.89 -0.12 2.51
N GLU A 210 -9.98 0.02 1.19
CA GLU A 210 -10.73 -0.87 0.31
C GLU A 210 -9.78 -1.65 -0.60
N THR A 211 -10.11 -2.92 -0.81
CA THR A 211 -9.48 -3.81 -1.79
C THR A 211 -10.55 -4.44 -2.69
N SER A 212 -10.13 -5.22 -3.68
CA SER A 212 -11.04 -6.02 -4.51
C SER A 212 -11.96 -6.94 -3.69
N GLN A 213 -11.56 -7.32 -2.47
CA GLN A 213 -12.31 -8.23 -1.61
C GLN A 213 -13.31 -7.53 -0.67
N GLY A 214 -13.17 -6.22 -0.47
CA GLY A 214 -14.02 -5.43 0.42
C GLY A 214 -13.24 -4.44 1.28
N PHE A 215 -13.86 -4.01 2.37
CA PHE A 215 -13.27 -3.05 3.30
C PHE A 215 -12.47 -3.74 4.40
N TYR A 216 -11.34 -3.15 4.75
CA TYR A 216 -10.46 -3.60 5.82
C TYR A 216 -10.30 -2.51 6.88
N PHE A 217 -10.37 -2.91 8.14
CA PHE A 217 -10.01 -2.08 9.28
C PHE A 217 -9.04 -2.86 10.17
N ARG A 218 -7.75 -2.53 10.09
CA ARG A 218 -6.70 -3.27 10.80
C ARG A 218 -5.53 -2.37 11.18
N SER A 219 -4.75 -2.81 12.16
CA SER A 219 -3.56 -2.10 12.59
C SER A 219 -2.34 -2.42 11.71
N PHE A 220 -1.35 -1.52 11.72
CA PHE A 220 -0.06 -1.80 11.09
C PHE A 220 0.61 -3.04 11.69
N ALA A 221 0.47 -3.25 13.01
CA ALA A 221 0.98 -4.42 13.69
C ALA A 221 0.39 -5.72 13.11
N SER A 222 -0.89 -5.77 12.83
CA SER A 222 -1.52 -6.95 12.23
C SER A 222 -1.11 -7.19 10.77
N MET A 223 -0.72 -6.14 10.04
CA MET A 223 -0.18 -6.29 8.69
C MET A 223 1.24 -6.87 8.72
N MET A 224 2.06 -6.47 9.69
CA MET A 224 3.44 -6.93 9.83
C MET A 224 3.51 -8.32 10.47
N ALA A 225 2.56 -8.65 11.34
CA ALA A 225 2.50 -9.97 11.97
C ALA A 225 2.34 -11.07 10.90
N VAL A 226 2.95 -12.22 11.14
CA VAL A 226 2.84 -13.38 10.26
C VAL A 226 1.39 -13.78 10.11
N GLY A 227 0.90 -13.72 8.87
CA GLY A 227 -0.38 -14.28 8.51
C GLY A 227 -1.58 -13.33 8.58
N GLY A 228 -1.42 -12.04 8.78
CA GLY A 228 -2.53 -11.09 8.75
C GLY A 228 -3.62 -11.37 9.78
N LEU A 229 -4.88 -11.16 9.43
CA LEU A 229 -6.05 -11.51 10.25
C LEU A 229 -6.15 -13.04 10.46
N GLY A 230 -5.37 -13.55 11.40
CA GLY A 230 -5.54 -14.91 11.93
C GLY A 230 -4.83 -16.06 11.20
N ALA A 231 -4.02 -15.80 10.17
CA ALA A 231 -3.31 -16.86 9.48
C ALA A 231 -1.82 -16.90 9.84
N SER A 232 -1.36 -18.00 10.37
CA SER A 232 0.06 -18.34 10.60
C SER A 232 0.75 -18.83 9.31
N VAL A 233 0.35 -18.34 8.13
CA VAL A 233 0.84 -18.84 6.84
C VAL A 233 1.98 -17.96 6.35
N PRO A 234 3.12 -18.52 5.93
CA PRO A 234 4.19 -17.76 5.30
C PRO A 234 3.69 -17.08 4.02
N PRO A 235 4.26 -15.94 3.63
CA PRO A 235 3.83 -15.22 2.44
C PRO A 235 3.89 -16.13 1.21
N LYS A 236 2.76 -16.24 0.52
CA LYS A 236 2.61 -17.11 -0.66
C LYS A 236 3.45 -16.60 -1.84
N TRP A 237 3.68 -15.29 -1.89
CA TRP A 237 4.27 -14.62 -3.03
C TRP A 237 5.74 -14.30 -2.77
N ARG A 238 6.60 -14.85 -3.63
CA ARG A 238 8.03 -14.61 -3.61
C ARG A 238 8.43 -13.96 -4.91
N PHE A 239 9.11 -12.82 -4.80
CA PHE A 239 9.65 -12.09 -5.94
C PHE A 239 11.17 -12.06 -5.87
N GLN A 240 11.81 -12.24 -7.02
CA GLN A 240 13.27 -12.24 -7.12
C GLN A 240 13.69 -11.48 -8.38
N LYS A 241 14.86 -10.84 -8.31
CA LYS A 241 15.49 -10.25 -9.50
C LYS A 241 15.86 -11.38 -10.45
N MET A 242 15.50 -11.27 -11.71
CA MET A 242 16.04 -12.14 -12.74
C MET A 242 17.55 -11.91 -12.90
N ILE A 243 18.36 -12.94 -12.66
CA ILE A 243 19.83 -12.86 -12.78
C ILE A 243 20.27 -13.06 -14.23
N ASN A 244 19.48 -13.73 -15.09
CA ASN A 244 19.81 -13.95 -16.49
C ASN A 244 18.58 -13.75 -17.38
N ALA A 245 18.81 -13.09 -18.52
CA ALA A 245 17.85 -13.02 -19.60
C ALA A 245 17.47 -14.44 -20.03
N ILE A 246 16.19 -14.80 -19.87
CA ILE A 246 15.66 -15.99 -20.52
C ILE A 246 15.75 -15.68 -22.01
N THR A 247 16.53 -16.44 -22.74
CA THR A 247 16.64 -16.32 -24.20
C THR A 247 15.25 -16.40 -24.81
N GLU A 248 14.85 -15.37 -25.55
CA GLU A 248 13.54 -15.21 -26.20
C GLU A 248 13.23 -16.31 -27.26
N ASN A 249 14.14 -17.28 -27.43
CA ASN A 249 14.08 -18.31 -28.49
C ASN A 249 13.46 -19.64 -28.08
N ALA A 250 12.83 -19.76 -26.90
CA ALA A 250 12.14 -20.99 -26.53
C ALA A 250 10.78 -21.07 -27.23
N LYS A 251 10.67 -22.00 -28.14
CA LYS A 251 9.40 -22.42 -28.81
C LYS A 251 8.47 -23.03 -27.76
N GLN A 252 7.54 -22.29 -27.23
CA GLN A 252 6.60 -22.56 -26.13
C GLN A 252 7.26 -22.57 -24.74
N PRO A 253 6.86 -21.64 -23.86
CA PRO A 253 7.31 -21.65 -22.49
C PRO A 253 6.71 -22.86 -21.76
N GLU A 254 7.55 -23.66 -21.12
CA GLU A 254 7.07 -24.66 -20.16
C GLU A 254 6.33 -23.96 -19.00
N ILE A 255 5.38 -24.63 -18.37
CA ILE A 255 4.62 -24.09 -17.21
C ILE A 255 5.56 -23.52 -16.13
N LYS A 256 6.67 -24.17 -15.87
CA LYS A 256 7.73 -23.71 -14.96
C LYS A 256 8.33 -22.35 -15.34
N ASP A 257 8.42 -22.03 -16.63
CA ASP A 257 8.92 -20.75 -17.11
C ASP A 257 7.92 -19.63 -16.88
N VAL A 258 6.63 -19.92 -16.97
CA VAL A 258 5.55 -18.96 -16.67
C VAL A 258 5.54 -18.63 -15.18
N GLU A 259 5.59 -19.64 -14.29
CA GLU A 259 5.68 -19.44 -12.84
C GLU A 259 6.94 -18.65 -12.46
N ARG A 260 8.07 -18.97 -13.07
CA ARG A 260 9.31 -18.25 -12.86
C ARG A 260 9.24 -16.80 -13.30
N ARG A 261 8.57 -16.51 -14.42
CA ARG A 261 8.32 -15.13 -14.88
C ARG A 261 7.36 -14.38 -13.97
N LEU A 262 6.30 -15.01 -13.49
CA LEU A 262 5.36 -14.42 -12.54
C LEU A 262 6.02 -14.07 -11.20
N SER A 263 7.02 -14.86 -10.78
CA SER A 263 7.82 -14.58 -9.58
C SER A 263 9.02 -13.66 -9.86
N SER A 264 9.23 -13.21 -11.09
CA SER A 264 10.32 -12.33 -11.44
C SER A 264 9.91 -10.87 -11.40
N VAL A 265 10.85 -10.02 -10.98
CA VAL A 265 10.69 -8.57 -10.98
C VAL A 265 11.23 -8.01 -12.29
N ILE A 266 10.40 -7.27 -13.02
CA ILE A 266 10.77 -6.58 -14.26
C ILE A 266 11.73 -5.43 -13.93
N ARG A 267 11.34 -4.60 -12.93
CA ARG A 267 12.14 -3.49 -12.42
C ARG A 267 11.85 -3.29 -10.96
N TYR A 268 12.87 -2.93 -10.20
CA TYR A 268 12.71 -2.51 -8.82
C TYR A 268 13.50 -1.23 -8.55
N GLU A 269 13.02 -0.46 -7.61
CA GLU A 269 13.60 0.79 -7.19
C GLU A 269 13.45 0.93 -5.68
N TYR A 270 14.55 1.17 -5.01
CA TYR A 270 14.49 1.54 -3.59
C TYR A 270 14.16 3.02 -3.50
N GLY A 271 13.20 3.36 -2.63
CA GLY A 271 12.94 4.74 -2.24
C GLY A 271 14.09 5.27 -1.39
N LYS A 272 13.81 6.26 -0.54
CA LYS A 272 14.83 6.78 0.38
C LYS A 272 15.28 5.68 1.36
N PRO A 273 16.48 5.11 1.23
CA PRO A 273 16.93 4.05 2.16
C PRO A 273 17.20 4.60 3.56
N VAL A 274 17.70 5.82 3.69
CA VAL A 274 18.00 6.48 4.96
C VAL A 274 17.80 7.98 4.82
N ASP A 275 17.07 8.58 5.77
CA ASP A 275 17.01 10.03 5.96
C ASP A 275 16.99 10.32 7.47
N ALA A 276 18.19 10.42 8.06
CA ALA A 276 18.34 10.55 9.49
C ALA A 276 17.74 11.86 10.01
N LEU A 277 17.85 12.96 9.26
CA LEU A 277 17.32 14.27 9.67
C LEU A 277 15.78 14.28 9.65
N GLU A 278 15.18 13.71 8.62
CA GLU A 278 13.73 13.56 8.55
C GLU A 278 13.23 12.64 9.67
N ASN A 279 13.92 11.53 9.94
CA ASN A 279 13.59 10.60 11.02
C ASN A 279 13.63 11.26 12.41
N ILE A 280 14.65 12.07 12.71
CA ILE A 280 14.73 12.84 13.95
C ILE A 280 13.55 13.80 14.04
N THR A 281 13.30 14.59 12.99
CA THR A 281 12.25 15.62 12.95
C THR A 281 10.85 15.02 13.06
N GLN A 282 10.64 13.85 12.44
CA GLN A 282 9.35 13.13 12.49
C GLN A 282 9.14 12.38 13.82
N GLY A 283 10.17 12.24 14.66
CA GLY A 283 10.10 11.55 15.95
C GLY A 283 10.12 10.03 15.80
N PHE A 284 10.84 9.53 14.80
CA PHE A 284 10.99 8.09 14.55
C PHE A 284 11.77 7.41 15.68
N TYR A 285 12.97 7.94 16.02
CA TYR A 285 13.83 7.32 17.04
C TYR A 285 13.31 7.57 18.46
N ALA A 286 12.84 8.78 18.74
CA ALA A 286 12.29 9.18 20.00
C ALA A 286 11.24 10.27 19.84
N ASN A 287 10.21 10.25 20.67
CA ASN A 287 9.23 11.31 20.72
C ASN A 287 8.63 11.43 22.13
N LYS A 288 8.05 12.59 22.41
CA LYS A 288 7.44 12.92 23.69
C LYS A 288 5.99 13.32 23.49
N VAL A 289 5.10 12.71 24.23
CA VAL A 289 3.68 13.09 24.29
C VAL A 289 3.42 13.75 25.64
N VAL A 290 2.98 14.99 25.61
CA VAL A 290 2.50 15.70 26.79
C VAL A 290 0.98 15.73 26.77
N SER A 291 0.36 15.12 27.75
CA SER A 291 -1.07 15.09 27.94
C SER A 291 -1.50 16.05 29.03
N HIS A 292 -2.43 16.93 28.71
CA HIS A 292 -2.99 17.89 29.67
C HIS A 292 -4.44 17.52 30.01
N ASP A 293 -4.66 17.12 31.25
CA ASP A 293 -5.99 16.92 31.83
C ASP A 293 -6.45 18.26 32.45
N ALA A 294 -7.32 18.95 31.72
CA ALA A 294 -7.86 20.23 32.15
C ALA A 294 -8.80 20.10 33.36
N PHE A 295 -9.42 18.92 33.56
CA PHE A 295 -10.35 18.68 34.65
C PHE A 295 -9.62 18.54 36.00
N ASN A 296 -8.57 17.70 36.02
CA ASN A 296 -7.74 17.49 37.23
C ASN A 296 -6.57 18.46 37.32
N LYS A 297 -6.36 19.32 36.32
CA LYS A 297 -5.22 20.25 36.22
C LYS A 297 -3.86 19.54 36.33
N THR A 298 -3.77 18.35 35.73
CA THR A 298 -2.56 17.55 35.72
C THR A 298 -1.95 17.48 34.33
N ILE A 299 -0.62 17.40 34.28
CA ILE A 299 0.15 17.17 33.05
C ILE A 299 0.84 15.84 33.19
N THR A 300 0.64 14.97 32.22
CA THR A 300 1.32 13.66 32.14
C THR A 300 2.22 13.64 30.93
N THR A 301 3.44 13.14 31.08
CA THR A 301 4.40 13.00 30.01
C THR A 301 4.65 11.53 29.72
N SER A 302 4.59 11.14 28.46
CA SER A 302 4.92 9.80 27.97
C SER A 302 6.03 9.93 26.93
N ASN A 303 7.11 9.19 27.12
CA ASN A 303 8.23 9.11 26.20
C ASN A 303 8.14 7.83 25.39
N PHE A 304 8.44 7.92 24.10
CA PHE A 304 8.57 6.78 23.21
C PHE A 304 10.03 6.59 22.84
N ASP A 305 10.56 5.39 23.09
CA ASP A 305 11.89 4.94 22.70
C ASP A 305 11.75 3.86 21.63
N TYR A 306 12.41 4.06 20.48
CA TYR A 306 12.38 3.13 19.35
C TYR A 306 12.93 1.74 19.71
N ILE A 307 13.99 1.68 20.52
CA ILE A 307 14.67 0.41 20.83
C ILE A 307 13.87 -0.38 21.86
N GLU A 308 13.44 0.25 22.95
CA GLU A 308 12.67 -0.44 23.98
C GLU A 308 11.29 -0.89 23.46
N LYS A 309 10.56 0.04 22.84
CA LYS A 309 9.19 -0.21 22.39
C LYS A 309 9.13 -0.90 21.04
N GLY A 310 10.13 -0.67 20.18
CA GLY A 310 10.25 -1.37 18.90
C GLY A 310 10.38 -2.88 19.08
N LYS A 311 11.14 -3.36 20.05
CA LYS A 311 11.29 -4.80 20.34
C LYS A 311 9.99 -5.48 20.78
N LEU A 312 9.00 -4.73 21.27
CA LEU A 312 7.70 -5.24 21.70
C LEU A 312 6.65 -5.30 20.57
N GLN A 313 6.99 -4.76 19.40
CA GLN A 313 6.09 -4.70 18.26
C GLN A 313 6.32 -5.89 17.32
N PRO A 314 5.29 -6.37 16.63
CA PRO A 314 5.50 -7.31 15.53
C PRO A 314 6.18 -6.61 14.36
N HIS A 315 7.16 -7.29 13.79
CA HIS A 315 7.96 -6.83 12.67
C HIS A 315 7.68 -7.64 11.41
N THR A 316 8.07 -7.12 10.26
CA THR A 316 7.96 -7.85 8.99
C THR A 316 8.83 -9.09 8.99
N GLU A 317 10.04 -9.04 9.55
CA GLU A 317 10.91 -10.20 9.74
C GLU A 317 10.71 -10.82 11.12
N MET A 318 10.75 -12.14 11.19
CA MET A 318 10.45 -12.91 12.39
C MET A 318 11.50 -14.00 12.70
N SER A 319 12.61 -14.02 11.96
CA SER A 319 13.72 -14.94 12.27
C SER A 319 14.39 -14.53 13.57
N GLN A 320 15.06 -15.48 14.25
CA GLN A 320 15.85 -15.17 15.46
C GLN A 320 17.03 -14.24 15.14
N GLU A 321 17.45 -14.20 13.90
CA GLU A 321 18.55 -13.36 13.39
C GLU A 321 18.06 -11.98 12.92
N ALA A 322 16.75 -11.75 12.90
CA ALA A 322 16.19 -10.48 12.46
C ALA A 322 16.59 -9.34 13.38
N GLY A 323 16.96 -8.23 12.76
CA GLY A 323 17.29 -6.99 13.46
C GLY A 323 16.28 -5.89 13.21
N LEU A 324 16.27 -4.88 14.06
CA LEU A 324 15.58 -3.63 13.80
C LEU A 324 16.18 -2.95 12.56
N LEU A 325 15.37 -2.14 11.87
CA LEU A 325 15.78 -1.44 10.66
C LEU A 325 17.00 -0.51 10.90
N TYR A 326 17.16 -0.04 12.10
CA TYR A 326 18.30 0.76 12.55
C TYR A 326 19.01 0.07 13.70
N PRO A 327 20.34 0.23 13.80
CA PRO A 327 21.12 -0.42 14.86
C PRO A 327 20.65 0.00 16.25
N GLU A 328 20.82 -0.89 17.23
CA GLU A 328 20.41 -0.67 18.62
C GLU A 328 21.14 0.51 19.29
N LYS A 329 22.35 0.81 18.85
CA LYS A 329 23.11 1.97 19.34
C LYS A 329 23.22 3.01 18.24
N VAL A 330 22.27 3.93 18.22
CA VAL A 330 22.32 5.09 17.32
C VAL A 330 22.85 6.27 18.12
N GLU A 331 24.16 6.34 18.27
CA GLU A 331 24.84 7.44 18.99
C GLU A 331 25.19 8.55 18.00
N TYR A 332 24.84 9.78 18.38
CA TYR A 332 25.34 10.96 17.68
C TYR A 332 26.62 11.45 18.36
N SER A 333 27.72 11.46 17.63
CA SER A 333 29.09 11.62 18.18
C SER A 333 29.30 12.88 19.03
N ASP A 334 28.62 13.97 18.72
CA ASP A 334 28.85 15.27 19.37
C ASP A 334 28.00 15.49 20.63
N THR A 335 26.87 14.82 20.77
CA THR A 335 25.93 15.04 21.88
C THR A 335 26.10 14.03 23.02
N ARG A 336 26.80 12.93 22.79
CA ARG A 336 26.96 11.78 23.71
C ARG A 336 25.63 11.18 24.21
N LYS A 337 24.53 11.48 23.55
CA LYS A 337 23.23 10.89 23.82
C LYS A 337 22.78 10.08 22.61
N PRO A 338 22.29 8.86 22.82
CA PRO A 338 21.73 8.08 21.74
C PRO A 338 20.48 8.76 21.18
N LEU A 339 20.21 8.57 19.88
CA LEU A 339 19.07 9.20 19.20
C LEU A 339 17.72 8.76 19.76
N ASN A 340 17.63 7.55 20.30
CA ASN A 340 16.42 7.02 20.94
C ASN A 340 16.11 7.65 22.31
N GLU A 341 17.04 8.42 22.90
CA GLU A 341 16.82 9.21 24.13
C GLU A 341 16.56 10.69 23.87
N MET A 342 16.57 11.13 22.61
CA MET A 342 16.31 12.52 22.22
C MET A 342 14.80 12.81 22.11
N PHE A 343 14.08 12.66 23.22
CA PHE A 343 12.61 12.79 23.27
C PHE A 343 12.09 14.17 22.85
N ASP A 344 12.90 15.20 22.97
CA ASP A 344 12.51 16.58 22.59
C ASP A 344 12.58 16.83 21.07
N SER A 345 13.07 15.85 20.30
CA SER A 345 13.10 15.94 18.83
C SER A 345 11.69 16.08 18.23
N LYS A 346 10.68 15.46 18.86
CA LYS A 346 9.28 15.58 18.48
C LYS A 346 8.40 15.67 19.73
N LEU A 347 7.84 16.86 19.95
CA LEU A 347 6.89 17.09 21.04
C LEU A 347 5.46 17.11 20.49
N MET A 348 4.59 16.32 21.08
CA MET A 348 3.15 16.29 20.78
C MET A 348 2.37 16.65 22.03
N VAL A 349 1.44 17.59 21.92
CA VAL A 349 0.58 18.00 23.02
C VAL A 349 -0.86 17.55 22.73
N LYS A 350 -1.50 16.87 23.68
CA LYS A 350 -2.86 16.39 23.56
C LYS A 350 -3.66 16.66 24.83
N ALA A 351 -4.93 17.07 24.68
CA ALA A 351 -5.84 17.09 25.80
C ALA A 351 -6.20 15.67 26.23
N ASP A 352 -6.13 15.39 27.52
CA ASP A 352 -6.61 14.15 28.12
C ASP A 352 -8.08 14.31 28.53
N THR A 353 -8.93 13.46 27.97
CA THR A 353 -10.36 13.49 28.23
C THR A 353 -10.84 12.29 29.06
N LYS A 354 -9.90 11.44 29.55
CA LYS A 354 -10.22 10.20 30.27
C LYS A 354 -11.19 10.36 31.44
N LYS A 355 -11.13 11.49 32.14
CA LYS A 355 -11.90 11.70 33.37
C LYS A 355 -13.13 12.56 33.19
N ILE A 356 -13.47 13.00 31.98
CA ILE A 356 -14.71 13.76 31.74
C ILE A 356 -15.94 12.87 31.97
N HIS A 357 -15.80 11.54 31.71
CA HIS A 357 -16.84 10.54 31.95
C HIS A 357 -16.26 9.35 32.69
N ASN A 358 -16.89 8.88 33.78
CA ASN A 358 -16.39 7.82 34.64
C ASN A 358 -16.12 6.47 33.93
N ASP A 359 -16.75 6.22 32.78
CA ASP A 359 -16.64 4.97 32.01
C ASP A 359 -15.89 5.18 30.68
N TYR A 360 -15.04 6.18 30.58
CA TYR A 360 -14.36 6.53 29.33
C TYR A 360 -12.90 6.05 29.34
N GLU A 361 -12.56 5.13 28.44
CA GLU A 361 -11.19 4.69 28.21
C GLU A 361 -10.64 5.34 26.93
N ASP A 362 -9.92 6.45 27.08
CA ASP A 362 -9.15 7.05 25.99
C ASP A 362 -7.67 6.62 26.07
N ASN A 363 -7.29 5.60 25.33
CA ASN A 363 -5.88 5.19 25.18
C ASN A 363 -5.17 5.94 24.05
N ALA A 364 -5.80 6.89 23.41
CA ALA A 364 -5.26 7.61 22.27
C ALA A 364 -3.96 8.38 22.62
N VAL A 365 -3.74 8.71 23.89
CA VAL A 365 -2.50 9.37 24.36
C VAL A 365 -1.35 8.37 24.42
N GLY A 366 -1.57 7.19 25.00
CA GLY A 366 -0.52 6.16 25.15
C GLY A 366 -0.01 5.62 23.82
N GLY A 367 -0.88 5.47 22.84
CA GLY A 367 -0.52 4.96 21.51
C GLY A 367 0.03 6.01 20.53
N LEU A 368 -0.05 7.31 20.84
CA LEU A 368 0.31 8.37 19.91
C LEU A 368 1.80 8.34 19.53
N GLY A 369 2.67 8.04 20.48
CA GLY A 369 4.11 7.92 20.26
C GLY A 369 4.45 6.77 19.29
N ALA A 370 3.92 5.59 19.53
CA ALA A 370 4.10 4.42 18.68
C ALA A 370 3.55 4.65 17.27
N ARG A 371 2.34 5.23 17.16
CA ARG A 371 1.74 5.59 15.88
C ARG A 371 2.62 6.57 15.10
N THR A 372 3.20 7.56 15.76
CA THR A 372 4.10 8.54 15.13
C THR A 372 5.35 7.86 14.59
N ASN A 373 5.96 6.96 15.36
CA ASN A 373 7.09 6.15 14.93
C ASN A 373 6.72 5.30 13.69
N GLN A 374 5.63 4.56 13.73
CA GLN A 374 5.20 3.70 12.61
C GLN A 374 4.93 4.50 11.34
N LEU A 375 4.23 5.64 11.44
CA LEU A 375 3.96 6.51 10.28
C LEU A 375 5.24 7.14 9.71
N ALA A 376 6.19 7.50 10.55
CA ALA A 376 7.49 7.98 10.10
C ALA A 376 8.29 6.86 9.42
N GLY A 377 8.21 5.64 9.96
CA GLY A 377 8.83 4.45 9.40
C GLY A 377 8.41 4.17 7.95
N PHE A 378 7.13 4.32 7.61
CA PHE A 378 6.62 4.09 6.24
C PHE A 378 7.24 4.99 5.17
N ARG A 379 7.94 6.05 5.54
CA ARG A 379 8.68 6.91 4.62
C ARG A 379 10.08 6.39 4.30
N ASN A 380 10.57 5.46 5.10
CA ASN A 380 11.89 4.86 4.95
C ASN A 380 11.76 3.46 4.35
N HIS A 381 12.85 2.94 3.80
CA HIS A 381 12.95 1.58 3.27
C HIS A 381 11.77 1.14 2.39
N ASN A 382 11.33 2.06 1.55
CA ASN A 382 10.32 1.79 0.55
C ASN A 382 10.94 1.07 -0.64
N LEU A 383 10.20 0.10 -1.16
CA LEU A 383 10.55 -0.66 -2.35
C LEU A 383 9.42 -0.55 -3.37
N SER A 384 9.73 -0.08 -4.55
CA SER A 384 8.81 -0.10 -5.69
C SER A 384 9.18 -1.25 -6.61
N LEU A 385 8.24 -2.15 -6.87
CA LEU A 385 8.40 -3.29 -7.76
C LEU A 385 7.49 -3.14 -8.96
N LEU A 386 8.03 -3.30 -10.17
CA LEU A 386 7.26 -3.54 -11.37
C LEU A 386 7.28 -5.05 -11.63
N VAL A 387 6.12 -5.69 -11.60
CA VAL A 387 5.94 -7.13 -11.76
C VAL A 387 4.83 -7.43 -12.78
N TYR A 388 4.77 -8.66 -13.24
CA TYR A 388 3.63 -9.12 -14.04
C TYR A 388 2.36 -9.14 -13.21
N GLY A 389 1.23 -8.86 -13.87
CA GLY A 389 -0.06 -8.74 -13.22
C GLY A 389 -0.54 -10.03 -12.55
N ASN A 390 -1.04 -9.90 -11.34
CA ASN A 390 -1.62 -10.96 -10.55
C ASN A 390 -2.74 -10.40 -9.66
N THR A 391 -3.97 -10.71 -9.98
CA THR A 391 -5.15 -10.20 -9.27
C THR A 391 -5.47 -10.93 -7.96
N LEU A 392 -4.60 -11.85 -7.50
CA LEU A 392 -4.69 -12.45 -6.15
C LEU A 392 -4.04 -11.60 -5.06
N LEU A 393 -3.19 -10.64 -5.44
CA LEU A 393 -2.56 -9.73 -4.50
C LEU A 393 -3.50 -8.58 -4.15
N ASN A 394 -3.45 -8.17 -2.88
CA ASN A 394 -4.20 -7.03 -2.38
C ASN A 394 -3.30 -6.09 -1.57
N ALA A 395 -3.70 -4.84 -1.45
CA ALA A 395 -3.05 -3.93 -0.52
C ALA A 395 -3.14 -4.47 0.91
N GLY A 396 -2.05 -4.40 1.66
CA GLY A 396 -1.92 -4.97 3.00
C GLY A 396 -1.42 -6.41 3.06
N ASP A 397 -1.19 -7.07 1.92
CA ASP A 397 -0.58 -8.40 1.86
C ASP A 397 0.94 -8.33 2.08
N ILE A 398 1.51 -9.46 2.52
CA ILE A 398 2.96 -9.62 2.69
C ILE A 398 3.53 -10.41 1.52
N ILE A 399 4.63 -9.91 0.99
CA ILE A 399 5.45 -10.57 -0.03
C ILE A 399 6.86 -10.80 0.49
N THR A 400 7.57 -11.74 -0.10
CA THR A 400 9.02 -11.90 0.09
C THR A 400 9.74 -11.42 -1.16
N PHE A 401 10.69 -10.52 -1.00
CA PHE A 401 11.55 -10.03 -2.08
C PHE A 401 13.00 -10.41 -1.81
N THR A 402 13.69 -10.92 -2.83
CA THR A 402 15.07 -11.37 -2.72
C THR A 402 15.94 -10.70 -3.77
N THR A 403 17.01 -10.06 -3.31
CA THR A 403 18.05 -9.49 -4.17
C THR A 403 19.41 -10.12 -3.85
N PRO A 404 20.24 -10.37 -4.87
CA PRO A 404 21.62 -10.82 -4.65
C PRO A 404 22.47 -9.66 -4.09
N VAL A 405 23.55 -10.01 -3.43
CA VAL A 405 24.65 -9.07 -3.15
C VAL A 405 25.33 -8.68 -4.46
N LEU A 406 25.90 -7.47 -4.52
CA LEU A 406 26.57 -6.98 -5.72
C LEU A 406 27.92 -7.71 -5.96
N ARG A 407 28.59 -8.13 -4.89
CA ARG A 407 29.79 -8.96 -4.93
C ARG A 407 29.50 -10.29 -4.26
N PRO A 408 29.35 -11.40 -5.03
CA PRO A 408 29.23 -12.71 -4.44
C PRO A 408 30.57 -13.09 -3.80
N GLY A 409 30.52 -13.58 -2.55
CA GLY A 409 31.68 -14.17 -1.90
C GLY A 409 32.14 -15.45 -2.61
N GLU A 410 33.36 -15.89 -2.34
CA GLU A 410 33.92 -17.11 -2.93
C GLU A 410 33.18 -18.39 -2.51
N ASP A 411 32.49 -18.35 -1.35
CA ASP A 411 31.67 -19.44 -0.82
C ASP A 411 30.21 -19.30 -1.32
N GLY A 412 29.86 -20.05 -2.33
CA GLY A 412 28.69 -19.94 -3.20
C GLY A 412 27.28 -20.04 -2.61
N ASP A 413 27.06 -20.04 -1.30
CA ASP A 413 25.75 -20.38 -0.73
C ASP A 413 24.88 -19.24 -0.24
N ASP A 414 25.39 -18.03 0.04
CA ASP A 414 24.60 -16.91 0.57
C ASP A 414 24.77 -15.58 -0.19
N ASN A 415 24.52 -15.62 -1.49
CA ASN A 415 24.56 -14.41 -2.33
C ASN A 415 23.31 -13.49 -2.15
N ILE A 416 22.62 -13.58 -1.03
CA ILE A 416 21.42 -12.79 -0.74
C ILE A 416 21.78 -11.59 0.14
N ASN A 417 21.42 -10.39 -0.31
CA ASN A 417 21.60 -9.20 0.50
C ASN A 417 20.67 -9.23 1.74
N PRO A 418 21.20 -9.33 2.97
CA PRO A 418 20.39 -9.47 4.18
C PRO A 418 19.60 -8.21 4.56
N TYR A 419 20.03 -7.04 4.10
CA TYR A 419 19.43 -5.75 4.46
C TYR A 419 18.31 -5.35 3.52
N THR A 420 18.43 -5.68 2.23
CA THR A 420 17.45 -5.33 1.21
C THR A 420 16.49 -6.46 0.89
N SER A 421 16.90 -7.71 1.08
CA SER A 421 16.01 -8.87 0.95
C SER A 421 15.17 -9.04 2.21
N GLY A 422 14.05 -9.75 2.06
CA GLY A 422 13.20 -10.08 3.19
C GLY A 422 11.72 -9.90 2.89
N ARG A 423 10.93 -9.76 3.95
CA ARG A 423 9.49 -9.65 3.90
C ARG A 423 9.08 -8.18 3.83
N TYR A 424 8.13 -7.90 2.97
CA TYR A 424 7.60 -6.55 2.73
C TYR A 424 6.07 -6.58 2.76
N VAL A 425 5.47 -5.54 3.32
CA VAL A 425 4.02 -5.30 3.24
C VAL A 425 3.73 -4.45 2.00
N ILE A 426 2.75 -4.83 1.20
CA ILE A 426 2.24 -4.03 0.08
C ILE A 426 1.42 -2.88 0.66
N MET A 427 1.90 -1.65 0.55
CA MET A 427 1.18 -0.47 1.03
C MET A 427 0.26 0.11 -0.04
N ALA A 428 0.69 0.06 -1.29
CA ALA A 428 -0.14 0.44 -2.42
C ALA A 428 0.19 -0.43 -3.63
N MET A 429 -0.80 -0.66 -4.46
CA MET A 429 -0.64 -1.39 -5.69
C MET A 429 -1.47 -0.76 -6.80
N LYS A 430 -0.94 -0.85 -8.01
CA LYS A 430 -1.60 -0.37 -9.20
C LYS A 430 -1.50 -1.42 -10.30
N HIS A 431 -2.62 -1.90 -10.76
CA HIS A 431 -2.73 -2.70 -11.97
C HIS A 431 -2.78 -1.78 -13.18
N THR A 432 -2.04 -2.12 -14.20
CA THR A 432 -2.03 -1.44 -15.50
C THR A 432 -2.23 -2.48 -16.59
N VAL A 433 -3.30 -2.34 -17.35
CA VAL A 433 -3.57 -3.18 -18.51
C VAL A 433 -3.42 -2.34 -19.76
N ASN A 434 -2.50 -2.75 -20.62
CA ASN A 434 -2.22 -2.09 -21.89
C ASN A 434 -2.68 -3.00 -23.03
N THR A 435 -3.60 -2.53 -23.86
CA THR A 435 -4.16 -3.31 -24.97
C THR A 435 -3.20 -3.42 -26.15
N GLU A 436 -2.38 -2.41 -26.41
CA GLU A 436 -1.39 -2.43 -27.48
C GLU A 436 -0.28 -3.45 -27.17
N ALA A 437 0.25 -3.43 -25.94
CA ALA A 437 1.24 -4.41 -25.49
C ALA A 437 0.63 -5.77 -25.14
N GLN A 438 -0.70 -5.89 -25.06
CA GLN A 438 -1.44 -7.06 -24.58
C GLN A 438 -0.88 -7.60 -23.26
N ARG A 439 -0.61 -6.70 -22.33
CA ARG A 439 0.11 -7.02 -21.10
C ARG A 439 -0.57 -6.39 -19.90
N HIS A 440 -0.67 -7.19 -18.84
CA HIS A 440 -1.05 -6.76 -17.51
C HIS A 440 0.20 -6.69 -16.64
N GLU A 441 0.49 -5.52 -16.13
CA GLU A 441 1.60 -5.25 -15.22
C GLU A 441 1.08 -4.64 -13.92
N MET A 442 1.87 -4.78 -12.85
CA MET A 442 1.56 -4.20 -11.55
C MET A 442 2.74 -3.42 -11.02
N VAL A 443 2.45 -2.26 -10.46
CA VAL A 443 3.40 -1.53 -9.63
C VAL A 443 3.03 -1.76 -8.18
N LEU A 444 3.92 -2.37 -7.40
CA LEU A 444 3.76 -2.60 -5.97
C LEU A 444 4.64 -1.60 -5.21
N LYS A 445 4.07 -0.82 -4.30
CA LYS A 445 4.80 -0.02 -3.33
C LYS A 445 4.81 -0.75 -2.01
N CYS A 446 5.98 -1.21 -1.62
CA CYS A 446 6.18 -2.08 -0.48
C CYS A 446 6.99 -1.39 0.59
N TYR A 447 6.83 -1.85 1.83
CA TYR A 447 7.49 -1.33 3.01
C TYR A 447 7.96 -2.46 3.91
N LYS A 448 9.09 -2.26 4.60
CA LYS A 448 9.54 -3.11 5.69
C LYS A 448 10.07 -2.28 6.86
N ASP A 449 9.99 -2.81 8.07
CA ASP A 449 10.41 -2.17 9.32
C ASP A 449 11.58 -2.88 10.02
N SER A 450 12.04 -3.98 9.45
CA SER A 450 13.08 -4.83 10.03
C SER A 450 13.97 -5.42 8.95
N VAL A 451 15.15 -5.87 9.32
CA VAL A 451 16.13 -6.50 8.43
C VAL A 451 16.26 -7.98 8.75
N ARG A 452 16.60 -8.79 7.74
CA ARG A 452 16.69 -10.25 7.86
C ARG A 452 17.81 -10.71 8.79
N SER A 453 18.91 -9.95 8.83
CA SER A 453 20.02 -10.19 9.74
C SER A 453 20.36 -8.88 10.45
N ALA A 454 20.65 -8.95 11.75
CA ALA A 454 21.08 -7.79 12.51
C ALA A 454 22.31 -7.14 11.86
N TYR A 455 22.48 -5.84 12.08
CA TYR A 455 23.68 -5.15 11.61
C TYR A 455 24.93 -5.72 12.29
N PRO A 456 26.06 -5.80 11.55
CA PRO A 456 27.29 -6.35 12.09
C PRO A 456 27.79 -5.55 13.29
N THR A 457 28.40 -6.25 14.23
CA THR A 457 29.17 -5.63 15.30
C THR A 457 30.40 -4.90 14.73
N GLU A 458 31.03 -4.03 15.54
CA GLU A 458 32.24 -3.31 15.11
C GLU A 458 33.34 -4.26 14.63
N GLU A 459 33.59 -5.38 15.36
CA GLU A 459 34.56 -6.39 14.99
C GLU A 459 34.24 -7.10 13.66
N GLU A 460 32.98 -7.46 13.45
CA GLU A 460 32.49 -8.05 12.19
C GLU A 460 32.59 -7.05 11.05
N ALA A 461 32.23 -5.78 11.26
CA ALA A 461 32.34 -4.72 10.26
C ALA A 461 33.80 -4.50 9.84
N LEU A 462 34.73 -4.43 10.79
CA LEU A 462 36.15 -4.32 10.51
C LEU A 462 36.70 -5.55 9.75
N SER A 463 36.26 -6.75 10.13
CA SER A 463 36.60 -7.97 9.40
C SER A 463 36.07 -7.94 7.96
N ASN A 464 34.86 -7.47 7.75
CA ASN A 464 34.27 -7.35 6.42
C ASN A 464 34.99 -6.32 5.54
N ILE A 465 35.40 -5.19 6.12
CA ILE A 465 36.22 -4.18 5.45
C ILE A 465 37.59 -4.77 5.06
N GLY A 466 38.22 -5.55 5.95
CA GLY A 466 39.50 -6.20 5.68
C GLY A 466 39.44 -7.26 4.58
N LYS A 467 38.27 -7.90 4.37
CA LYS A 467 38.02 -8.83 3.27
C LYS A 467 37.68 -8.14 1.96
N ALA A 468 37.13 -6.92 2.03
CA ALA A 468 36.87 -6.09 0.86
C ALA A 468 38.20 -5.48 0.43
N ASP A 469 38.83 -6.05 -0.60
CA ASP A 469 40.07 -5.50 -1.18
C ASP A 469 39.72 -4.17 -1.86
N ILE A 470 39.83 -3.07 -1.10
CA ILE A 470 39.45 -1.71 -1.55
C ILE A 470 40.47 -1.18 -2.59
N LYS A 471 41.54 -1.93 -2.86
CA LYS A 471 42.59 -1.54 -3.82
C LYS A 471 42.14 -1.52 -5.28
N ASP A 472 41.00 -2.12 -5.59
CA ASP A 472 40.46 -2.12 -6.96
C ASP A 472 39.69 -0.84 -7.33
N TYR A 473 39.70 0.21 -6.50
CA TYR A 473 39.09 1.49 -6.83
C TYR A 473 39.81 2.27 -7.95
N ASP A 474 41.02 1.90 -8.29
CA ASP A 474 41.75 2.52 -9.40
C ASP A 474 41.08 2.32 -10.77
N ILE A 475 40.26 1.27 -10.92
CA ILE A 475 39.48 1.02 -12.13
C ILE A 475 38.34 2.06 -12.31
N TYR A 476 37.81 2.60 -11.22
CA TYR A 476 36.76 3.62 -11.28
C TYR A 476 37.29 5.01 -11.65
N GLU A 477 38.50 5.35 -11.24
CA GLU A 477 39.12 6.63 -11.66
C GLU A 477 39.43 6.66 -13.17
N GLU A 478 39.82 5.54 -13.75
CA GLU A 478 40.02 5.41 -15.21
C GLU A 478 38.68 5.55 -15.96
N GLN A 479 37.61 4.89 -15.51
CA GLN A 479 36.30 4.98 -16.13
C GLN A 479 35.66 6.37 -15.99
N LEU A 480 35.85 7.07 -14.85
CA LEU A 480 35.39 8.44 -14.66
C LEU A 480 36.14 9.45 -15.57
N LYS A 481 37.43 9.19 -15.87
CA LYS A 481 38.19 9.96 -16.84
C LYS A 481 37.75 9.74 -18.28
N GLU A 482 37.31 8.53 -18.64
CA GLU A 482 36.72 8.27 -19.96
C GLU A 482 35.35 8.91 -20.18
N PHE A 483 34.53 9.08 -19.13
CA PHE A 483 33.21 9.74 -19.22
C PHE A 483 33.26 11.27 -19.23
N GLY A 484 34.43 11.88 -19.20
CA GLY A 484 34.67 13.28 -19.62
C GLY A 484 33.88 14.36 -18.89
N GLY A 485 33.56 14.17 -17.63
CA GLY A 485 32.77 15.15 -16.86
C GLY A 485 33.52 15.60 -15.62
N GLY A 486 34.49 16.49 -15.77
CA GLY A 486 35.00 17.27 -14.63
C GLY A 486 33.87 18.13 -14.06
N VAL A 487 33.39 17.81 -12.89
CA VAL A 487 32.62 18.73 -12.04
C VAL A 487 33.64 19.29 -11.06
N ASP A 488 34.16 20.48 -11.37
CA ASP A 488 34.87 21.29 -10.39
C ASP A 488 33.87 21.75 -9.32
N PHE A 489 34.17 21.42 -8.07
CA PHE A 489 33.45 21.93 -6.89
C PHE A 489 33.99 23.30 -6.51
#